data_74b3f2c3a14d01fb96a659824f5d32e0
#
_entry.id   74b3f2c3a14d01fb96a659824f5d32e0
#
_cell.length_a   1.000
_cell.length_b   1.000
_cell.length_c   1.000
_cell.angle_alpha   90.00
_cell.angle_beta   90.00
_cell.angle_gamma   90.00
#
_symmetry.space_group_name_H-M   'P 1'
#
loop_
_entity.id
_entity.type
_entity.pdbx_description
1 polymer ?
#
loop_
_entity_poly.entity_id
_entity_poly.type
_entity_poly.pdbx_seq_one_letter_code
_entity_poly.pdbx_strand_id
1 'polypeptide(L)'
;DAEYEQIRDFIILHYHATRRDDSPFWNYCRTMDIPDSLRRKIALFESNGRIFRDNDELFTWVSWLQVMHGQGIRARGYHPLADAKSEEVIEKMMADVKRVMHGVVGIMPSHEGFIEANCKAPPMAM
;
A
#
# COMPACT_ATOMS: atom_id res chain seq x y z
N ASP A 1 -7.64 11.53 -19.73
CA ASP A 1 -7.31 10.10 -19.85
C ASP A 1 -7.37 9.48 -18.45
N ALA A 2 -8.21 8.45 -18.27
CA ALA A 2 -8.50 7.84 -16.97
C ALA A 2 -7.24 7.32 -16.24
N GLU A 3 -6.25 6.81 -16.97
CA GLU A 3 -4.99 6.32 -16.40
C GLU A 3 -4.19 7.46 -15.73
N TYR A 4 -4.08 8.61 -16.40
CA TYR A 4 -3.40 9.77 -15.81
C TYR A 4 -4.13 10.31 -14.57
N GLU A 5 -5.45 10.24 -14.53
CA GLU A 5 -6.23 10.63 -13.35
C GLU A 5 -5.93 9.71 -12.16
N GLN A 6 -5.81 8.40 -12.40
CA GLN A 6 -5.45 7.44 -11.36
C GLN A 6 -4.03 7.63 -10.86
N ILE A 7 -3.06 7.90 -11.76
CA ILE A 7 -1.68 8.22 -11.39
C ILE A 7 -1.65 9.50 -10.53
N ARG A 8 -2.34 10.56 -10.96
CA ARG A 8 -2.48 11.80 -10.21
C ARG A 8 -3.06 11.53 -8.80
N ASP A 9 -4.15 10.79 -8.73
CA ASP A 9 -4.84 10.50 -7.47
C ASP A 9 -3.95 9.69 -6.51
N PHE A 10 -3.19 8.75 -7.04
CA PHE A 10 -2.24 7.96 -6.25
C PHE A 10 -1.10 8.81 -5.68
N ILE A 11 -0.56 9.74 -6.48
CA ILE A 11 0.45 10.69 -6.02
C ILE A 11 -0.13 11.62 -4.95
N ILE A 12 -1.32 12.19 -5.21
CA ILE A 12 -1.99 13.09 -4.25
C ILE A 12 -2.25 12.36 -2.92
N LEU A 13 -2.63 11.08 -2.95
CA LEU A 13 -2.86 10.28 -1.75
C LEU A 13 -1.64 10.28 -0.82
N HIS A 14 -0.42 10.14 -1.36
CA HIS A 14 0.81 10.12 -0.55
C HIS A 14 1.03 11.42 0.23
N TYR A 15 0.67 12.55 -0.38
CA TYR A 15 0.82 13.87 0.24
C TYR A 15 -0.34 14.21 1.17
N HIS A 16 -1.56 13.91 0.76
CA HIS A 16 -2.77 14.25 1.51
C HIS A 16 -2.94 13.41 2.78
N ALA A 17 -2.65 12.12 2.72
CA ALA A 17 -2.79 11.19 3.85
C ALA A 17 -1.59 11.21 4.82
N THR A 18 -0.63 12.12 4.63
CA THR A 18 0.55 12.23 5.48
C THR A 18 0.20 12.61 6.91
N ARG A 19 0.97 12.13 7.88
CA ARG A 19 0.90 12.54 9.29
C ARG A 19 1.85 13.69 9.62
N ARG A 20 2.66 14.12 8.66
CA ARG A 20 3.60 15.22 8.86
C ARG A 20 2.85 16.53 9.06
N ASP A 21 3.30 17.33 10.04
CA ASP A 21 2.79 18.66 10.38
C ASP A 21 3.91 19.65 10.66
N ASP A 22 5.14 19.26 10.34
CA ASP A 22 6.39 19.95 10.66
C ASP A 22 6.69 21.16 9.75
N SER A 23 5.82 21.46 8.79
CA SER A 23 5.95 22.63 7.93
C SER A 23 4.63 23.08 7.32
N PRO A 24 4.53 24.36 6.88
CA PRO A 24 3.36 24.87 6.16
C PRO A 24 3.01 24.05 4.92
N PHE A 25 4.01 23.49 4.22
CA PHE A 25 3.81 22.62 3.07
C PHE A 25 3.01 21.37 3.44
N TRP A 26 3.39 20.66 4.49
CA TRP A 26 2.69 19.43 4.89
C TRP A 26 1.30 19.72 5.46
N ASN A 27 1.15 20.85 6.15
CA ASN A 27 -0.16 21.29 6.61
C ASN A 27 -1.09 21.59 5.44
N TYR A 28 -0.59 22.25 4.39
CA TYR A 28 -1.35 22.46 3.17
C TYR A 28 -1.73 21.12 2.50
N CYS A 29 -0.79 20.20 2.32
CA CYS A 29 -1.06 18.90 1.71
C CYS A 29 -2.16 18.12 2.43
N ARG A 30 -2.17 18.14 3.77
CA ARG A 30 -3.18 17.45 4.59
C ARG A 30 -4.58 18.06 4.48
N THR A 31 -4.68 19.34 4.19
CA THR A 31 -5.94 20.10 4.18
C THR A 31 -6.38 20.54 2.80
N MET A 32 -5.55 20.33 1.78
CA MET A 32 -5.88 20.70 0.40
C MET A 32 -7.12 19.96 -0.09
N ASP A 33 -7.85 20.59 -0.99
CA ASP A 33 -8.93 19.92 -1.68
C ASP A 33 -8.38 18.84 -2.63
N ILE A 34 -9.02 17.67 -2.62
CA ILE A 34 -8.60 16.51 -3.40
C ILE A 34 -9.67 16.15 -4.43
N PRO A 35 -9.28 15.51 -5.56
CA PRO A 35 -10.25 15.09 -6.57
C PRO A 35 -11.34 14.18 -6.01
N ASP A 36 -12.56 14.30 -6.54
CA ASP A 36 -13.70 13.48 -6.11
C ASP A 36 -13.47 11.98 -6.34
N SER A 37 -12.71 11.62 -7.38
CA SER A 37 -12.28 10.25 -7.64
C SER A 37 -11.47 9.67 -6.47
N LEU A 38 -10.49 10.43 -5.98
CA LEU A 38 -9.69 10.04 -4.82
C LEU A 38 -10.52 10.03 -3.53
N ARG A 39 -11.34 11.06 -3.31
CA ARG A 39 -12.23 11.15 -2.14
C ARG A 39 -13.15 9.93 -2.05
N ARG A 40 -13.73 9.53 -3.18
CA ARG A 40 -14.58 8.33 -3.27
C ARG A 40 -13.79 7.05 -2.97
N LYS A 41 -12.57 6.91 -3.52
CA LYS A 41 -11.71 5.73 -3.30
C LYS A 41 -11.32 5.59 -1.82
N ILE A 42 -10.98 6.70 -1.15
CA ILE A 42 -10.71 6.73 0.29
C ILE A 42 -11.96 6.35 1.08
N ALA A 43 -13.11 6.94 0.80
CA ALA A 43 -14.36 6.66 1.50
C ALA A 43 -14.80 5.19 1.37
N LEU A 44 -14.63 4.58 0.20
CA LEU A 44 -14.90 3.17 -0.03
C LEU A 44 -13.96 2.28 0.79
N PHE A 45 -12.67 2.61 0.82
CA PHE A 45 -11.72 1.88 1.65
C PHE A 45 -12.05 2.00 3.14
N GLU A 46 -12.34 3.20 3.63
CA GLU A 46 -12.74 3.41 5.03
C GLU A 46 -14.02 2.67 5.40
N SER A 47 -14.95 2.50 4.46
CA SER A 47 -16.20 1.83 4.75
C SER A 47 -16.05 0.32 5.00
N ASN A 48 -15.22 -0.37 4.21
CA ASN A 48 -15.17 -1.84 4.21
C ASN A 48 -13.81 -2.46 3.89
N GLY A 49 -12.74 -1.67 3.81
CA GLY A 49 -11.38 -2.15 3.54
C GLY A 49 -11.13 -2.60 2.10
N ARG A 50 -12.05 -2.31 1.16
CA ARG A 50 -11.92 -2.73 -0.24
C ARG A 50 -11.35 -1.63 -1.11
N ILE A 51 -10.53 -2.05 -2.05
CA ILE A 51 -10.02 -1.22 -3.13
C ILE A 51 -10.54 -1.79 -4.44
N PHE A 52 -11.34 -1.01 -5.15
CA PHE A 52 -11.89 -1.41 -6.43
C PHE A 52 -10.89 -1.05 -7.54
N ARG A 53 -10.67 -1.99 -8.45
CA ARG A 53 -9.98 -1.73 -9.71
C ARG A 53 -11.01 -1.32 -10.74
N ASP A 54 -10.74 -0.22 -11.40
CA ASP A 54 -11.61 0.24 -12.49
C ASP A 54 -11.17 -0.34 -13.83
N ASN A 55 -9.86 -0.60 -14.03
CA ASN A 55 -9.26 -1.13 -15.26
C ASN A 55 -7.86 -1.67 -14.99
N ASP A 56 -7.03 -1.81 -16.03
CA ASP A 56 -5.61 -2.10 -15.95
C ASP A 56 -4.86 -0.84 -15.48
N GLU A 57 -4.83 -0.67 -14.18
CA GLU A 57 -4.18 0.45 -13.51
C GLU A 57 -2.67 0.21 -13.39
N LEU A 58 -1.87 1.27 -13.56
CA LEU A 58 -0.42 1.23 -13.33
C LEU A 58 -0.09 0.82 -11.89
N PHE A 59 -0.84 1.36 -10.92
CA PHE A 59 -0.70 1.00 -9.51
C PHE A 59 -1.73 -0.04 -9.12
N THR A 60 -1.26 -1.21 -8.70
CA THR A 60 -2.15 -2.32 -8.31
C THR A 60 -2.94 -1.98 -7.04
N TRP A 61 -4.02 -2.72 -6.79
CA TRP A 61 -4.79 -2.59 -5.55
C TRP A 61 -3.92 -2.80 -4.30
N VAL A 62 -2.87 -3.62 -4.38
CA VAL A 62 -1.91 -3.82 -3.27
C VAL A 62 -1.15 -2.53 -2.97
N SER A 63 -0.72 -1.79 -4.01
CA SER A 63 -0.06 -0.49 -3.83
C SER A 63 -0.97 0.51 -3.12
N TRP A 64 -2.23 0.62 -3.55
CA TRP A 64 -3.22 1.46 -2.89
C TRP A 64 -3.45 1.05 -1.42
N LEU A 65 -3.60 -0.25 -1.16
CA LEU A 65 -3.76 -0.79 0.19
C LEU A 65 -2.58 -0.41 1.09
N GLN A 66 -1.36 -0.62 0.61
CA GLN A 66 -0.15 -0.33 1.37
C GLN A 66 -0.03 1.16 1.72
N VAL A 67 -0.33 2.04 0.76
CA VAL A 67 -0.27 3.48 1.01
C VAL A 67 -1.37 3.92 1.97
N MET A 68 -2.62 3.54 1.74
CA MET A 68 -3.73 3.91 2.63
C MET A 68 -3.48 3.42 4.06
N HIS A 69 -3.15 2.13 4.21
CA HIS A 69 -2.90 1.54 5.51
C HIS A 69 -1.64 2.11 6.17
N GLY A 70 -0.55 2.28 5.40
CA GLY A 70 0.72 2.85 5.88
C GLY A 70 0.58 4.29 6.35
N GLN A 71 -0.23 5.09 5.66
CA GLN A 71 -0.52 6.49 6.04
C GLN A 71 -1.57 6.60 7.16
N GLY A 72 -2.11 5.48 7.63
CA GLY A 72 -2.98 5.45 8.79
C GLY A 72 -4.47 5.57 8.48
N ILE A 73 -4.88 5.49 7.21
CA ILE A 73 -6.28 5.34 6.86
C ILE A 73 -6.72 3.93 7.29
N ARG A 74 -7.81 3.84 8.04
CA ARG A 74 -8.30 2.57 8.60
C ARG A 74 -9.71 2.30 8.14
N ALA A 75 -9.96 1.05 7.73
CA ALA A 75 -11.31 0.59 7.48
C ALA A 75 -12.10 0.50 8.79
N ARG A 76 -13.35 0.91 8.74
CA ARG A 76 -14.31 0.82 9.85
C ARG A 76 -15.15 -0.48 9.80
N GLY A 77 -15.08 -1.18 8.68
CA GLY A 77 -15.73 -2.45 8.45
C GLY A 77 -14.88 -3.35 7.56
N TYR A 78 -15.40 -4.54 7.30
CA TYR A 78 -14.75 -5.54 6.48
C TYR A 78 -15.77 -6.24 5.56
N HIS A 79 -15.29 -7.07 4.65
CA HIS A 79 -16.15 -7.78 3.73
C HIS A 79 -16.96 -8.87 4.45
N PRO A 80 -18.31 -8.88 4.36
CA PRO A 80 -19.16 -9.83 5.10
C PRO A 80 -18.85 -11.32 4.84
N LEU A 81 -18.21 -11.66 3.73
CA LEU A 81 -17.74 -13.03 3.47
C LEU A 81 -16.72 -13.55 4.51
N ALA A 82 -16.09 -12.65 5.27
CA ALA A 82 -15.21 -13.06 6.36
C ALA A 82 -16.02 -13.82 7.45
N ASP A 83 -17.25 -13.41 7.71
CA ASP A 83 -18.13 -14.03 8.68
C ASP A 83 -18.61 -15.45 8.28
N ALA A 84 -18.41 -15.84 7.01
CA ALA A 84 -18.70 -17.19 6.54
C ALA A 84 -17.66 -18.23 7.02
N LYS A 85 -16.57 -17.78 7.66
CA LYS A 85 -15.55 -18.66 8.23
C LYS A 85 -15.54 -18.53 9.75
N SER A 86 -15.27 -19.63 10.46
CA SER A 86 -15.06 -19.56 11.91
C SER A 86 -13.77 -18.79 12.22
N GLU A 87 -13.72 -18.21 13.42
CA GLU A 87 -12.55 -17.49 13.92
C GLU A 87 -11.28 -18.35 13.88
N GLU A 88 -11.38 -19.62 14.29
CA GLU A 88 -10.29 -20.60 14.25
C GLU A 88 -9.71 -20.78 12.82
N VAL A 89 -10.59 -20.82 11.81
CA VAL A 89 -10.15 -20.94 10.41
C VAL A 89 -9.42 -19.67 9.98
N ILE A 90 -9.90 -18.49 10.37
CA ILE A 90 -9.26 -17.21 10.04
C ILE A 90 -7.90 -17.12 10.73
N GLU A 91 -7.82 -17.43 12.02
CA GLU A 91 -6.56 -17.42 12.77
C GLU A 91 -5.53 -18.36 12.16
N LYS A 92 -5.95 -19.58 11.80
CA LYS A 92 -5.07 -20.53 11.13
C LYS A 92 -4.57 -20.00 9.78
N MET A 93 -5.44 -19.41 8.97
CA MET A 93 -5.05 -18.81 7.70
C MET A 93 -4.01 -17.69 7.89
N MET A 94 -4.22 -16.83 8.89
CA MET A 94 -3.27 -15.73 9.19
C MET A 94 -1.93 -16.27 9.70
N ALA A 95 -1.95 -17.31 10.55
CA ALA A 95 -0.74 -17.96 11.02
C ALA A 95 0.04 -18.64 9.88
N ASP A 96 -0.67 -19.27 8.94
CA ASP A 96 -0.06 -19.91 7.77
C ASP A 96 0.60 -18.85 6.84
N VAL A 97 -0.08 -17.74 6.57
CA VAL A 97 0.50 -16.63 5.80
C VAL A 97 1.77 -16.10 6.47
N LYS A 98 1.71 -15.83 7.78
CA LYS A 98 2.85 -15.38 8.56
C LYS A 98 4.04 -16.36 8.49
N ARG A 99 3.77 -17.65 8.63
CA ARG A 99 4.79 -18.71 8.55
C ARG A 99 5.47 -18.73 7.17
N VAL A 100 4.67 -18.65 6.09
CA VAL A 100 5.23 -18.60 4.71
C VAL A 100 6.10 -17.37 4.52
N MET A 101 5.62 -16.20 4.93
CA MET A 101 6.40 -14.96 4.83
C MET A 101 7.73 -15.04 5.60
N HIS A 102 7.72 -15.54 6.84
CA HIS A 102 8.93 -15.73 7.63
C HIS A 102 9.88 -16.74 6.99
N GLY A 103 9.34 -17.81 6.39
CA GLY A 103 10.16 -18.79 5.65
C GLY A 103 10.88 -18.16 4.47
N VAL A 104 10.18 -17.34 3.67
CA VAL A 104 10.78 -16.62 2.54
C VAL A 104 11.84 -15.64 3.01
N VAL A 105 11.53 -14.81 4.03
CA VAL A 105 12.49 -13.86 4.59
C VAL A 105 13.75 -14.56 5.11
N GLY A 106 13.59 -15.76 5.72
CA GLY A 106 14.71 -16.53 6.27
C GLY A 106 15.71 -17.05 5.24
N ILE A 107 15.31 -17.18 3.98
CA ILE A 107 16.20 -17.61 2.88
C ILE A 107 16.68 -16.46 1.99
N MET A 108 16.19 -15.23 2.21
CA MET A 108 16.66 -14.07 1.47
C MET A 108 18.08 -13.69 1.89
N PRO A 109 18.95 -13.32 0.94
CA PRO A 109 20.25 -12.75 1.29
C PRO A 109 20.07 -11.42 2.03
N SER A 110 21.06 -11.02 2.81
CA SER A 110 21.09 -9.65 3.32
C SER A 110 21.14 -8.63 2.17
N HIS A 111 20.76 -7.39 2.44
CA HIS A 111 20.82 -6.33 1.44
C HIS A 111 22.25 -6.17 0.89
N GLU A 112 23.24 -6.13 1.78
CA GLU A 112 24.66 -6.01 1.42
C GLU A 112 25.12 -7.22 0.59
N GLY A 113 24.74 -8.44 0.99
CA GLY A 113 25.07 -9.67 0.27
C GLY A 113 24.44 -9.70 -1.13
N PHE A 114 23.22 -9.21 -1.27
CA PHE A 114 22.57 -9.10 -2.57
C PHE A 114 23.27 -8.08 -3.49
N ILE A 115 23.61 -6.89 -2.97
CA ILE A 115 24.33 -5.85 -3.71
C ILE A 115 25.71 -6.35 -4.15
N GLU A 116 26.44 -7.01 -3.26
CA GLU A 116 27.77 -7.54 -3.58
C GLU A 116 27.72 -8.61 -4.68
N ALA A 117 26.74 -9.49 -4.62
CA ALA A 117 26.60 -10.58 -5.58
C ALA A 117 26.07 -10.14 -6.95
N ASN A 118 25.19 -9.10 -7.01
CA ASN A 118 24.40 -8.81 -8.21
C ASN A 118 24.64 -7.42 -8.80
N CYS A 119 25.13 -6.44 -8.02
CA CYS A 119 25.17 -5.05 -8.42
C CYS A 119 26.59 -4.45 -8.44
N LYS A 120 27.62 -5.22 -8.15
CA LYS A 120 29.00 -4.74 -8.12
C LYS A 120 29.46 -4.35 -9.53
N ALA A 121 29.80 -3.09 -9.71
CA ALA A 121 30.38 -2.62 -10.98
C ALA A 121 31.71 -3.35 -11.26
N PRO A 122 32.00 -3.73 -12.52
CA PRO A 122 33.30 -4.28 -12.86
C PRO A 122 34.38 -3.24 -12.54
N PRO A 123 35.59 -3.67 -12.11
CA PRO A 123 36.68 -2.75 -11.87
C PRO A 123 36.98 -1.97 -13.16
N MET A 124 37.12 -0.65 -13.03
CA MET A 124 37.53 0.18 -14.17
C MET A 124 38.91 -0.31 -14.65
N ALA A 125 39.00 -0.67 -15.92
CA ALA A 125 40.30 -0.90 -16.55
C ALA A 125 41.08 0.43 -16.53
N MET A 126 42.22 0.45 -15.84
CA MET A 126 43.19 1.55 -15.91
C MET A 126 43.93 1.48 -17.24
#